data_b056b2bd9a4eca679a6fb8db22e2d6f2
#
_entry.id   b056b2bd9a4eca679a6fb8db22e2d6f2
#
_cell.length_a   1.000
_cell.length_b   1.000
_cell.length_c   1.000
_cell.angle_alpha   90.00
_cell.angle_beta   90.00
_cell.angle_gamma   90.00
#
_symmetry.space_group_name_H-M   'P 1'
#
loop_
_entity.id
_entity.type
_entity.pdbx_description
1 polymer ?
#
loop_
_entity_poly.entity_id
_entity_poly.type
_entity_poly.pdbx_seq_one_letter_code
_entity_poly.pdbx_strand_id
1 'polypeptide(L)'
;MESADPHEHRPPHRPPNPNPKQHPAPTRTGDPSARADPHPDPDARADPDSHADPGAGAGVGFGPDPDAGPAPVGRPPGLDRLAAEALRLTARSPRAVLGLAGPPGAGKSTLARALVAHLGARAAYLPLDGFHLSNAQLERLGLTARKGSEPSFDVWGYVDLLRRVLGETARDVYVPDYDRTLHEPVAARHVVPAAARLVVTEGNYLACDLPGWREAYGLMGECWYVEAPAGVRRTRLVERQLAGGRDEGAARAWVETNDGPNGLLVEASRERCRRILTTIGMDMFNYRQ
;
A
#
# COMPACT_ATOMS: atom_id res chain seq x y z
N MET A 1 58.04 -38.15 9.53
CA MET A 1 57.38 -39.26 8.87
C MET A 1 55.94 -39.14 9.31
N GLU A 2 54.94 -38.77 8.53
CA GLU A 2 54.69 -38.74 7.09
C GLU A 2 53.63 -37.69 6.83
N SER A 3 53.84 -36.92 5.79
CA SER A 3 53.01 -35.87 5.26
C SER A 3 51.71 -36.44 4.66
N ALA A 4 50.60 -35.79 4.86
CA ALA A 4 49.37 -35.96 4.07
C ALA A 4 48.85 -34.61 3.62
N ASP A 5 48.70 -34.49 2.33
CA ASP A 5 48.37 -33.38 1.42
C ASP A 5 46.88 -32.98 1.52
N PRO A 6 46.50 -31.69 1.52
CA PRO A 6 45.09 -31.27 1.44
C PRO A 6 44.65 -31.18 -0.02
N HIS A 7 43.71 -32.01 -0.43
CA HIS A 7 43.03 -31.95 -1.72
C HIS A 7 42.21 -30.67 -1.88
N GLU A 8 42.64 -29.83 -2.83
CA GLU A 8 41.94 -28.71 -3.40
C GLU A 8 40.66 -29.16 -4.14
N HIS A 9 39.47 -28.78 -3.66
CA HIS A 9 38.21 -28.94 -4.38
C HIS A 9 38.00 -27.76 -5.29
N ARG A 10 38.23 -27.94 -6.59
CA ARG A 10 37.86 -27.04 -7.69
C ARG A 10 36.37 -27.18 -8.00
N PRO A 11 35.58 -26.09 -8.12
CA PRO A 11 34.18 -26.19 -8.52
C PRO A 11 34.04 -26.46 -10.04
N PRO A 12 32.97 -27.15 -10.49
CA PRO A 12 32.79 -27.53 -11.89
C PRO A 12 32.49 -26.33 -12.78
N HIS A 13 33.09 -26.34 -13.96
CA HIS A 13 32.89 -25.35 -15.04
C HIS A 13 31.46 -25.32 -15.53
N ARG A 14 30.87 -24.10 -15.55
CA ARG A 14 29.58 -23.77 -16.16
C ARG A 14 29.74 -23.76 -17.69
N PRO A 15 28.89 -24.44 -18.48
CA PRO A 15 28.94 -24.35 -19.93
C PRO A 15 28.44 -22.99 -20.46
N PRO A 16 28.92 -22.52 -21.62
CA PRO A 16 28.52 -21.23 -22.20
C PRO A 16 27.09 -21.24 -22.70
N ASN A 17 26.40 -20.11 -22.48
CA ASN A 17 25.04 -19.82 -22.88
C ASN A 17 24.95 -19.72 -24.42
N PRO A 18 23.99 -20.39 -25.10
CA PRO A 18 23.84 -20.25 -26.53
C PRO A 18 23.25 -18.89 -26.93
N ASN A 19 23.86 -18.26 -27.90
CA ASN A 19 23.60 -16.99 -28.55
C ASN A 19 22.12 -16.85 -29.01
N PRO A 20 21.44 -15.70 -28.77
CA PRO A 20 20.10 -15.47 -29.28
C PRO A 20 20.12 -15.23 -30.80
N LYS A 21 19.29 -15.96 -31.50
CA LYS A 21 19.07 -15.85 -32.95
C LYS A 21 18.56 -14.46 -33.31
N GLN A 22 19.28 -13.80 -34.21
CA GLN A 22 18.86 -12.56 -34.87
C GLN A 22 17.63 -12.82 -35.75
N HIS A 23 16.55 -12.09 -35.55
CA HIS A 23 15.40 -12.01 -36.43
C HIS A 23 15.69 -10.98 -37.55
N PRO A 24 15.39 -11.29 -38.83
CA PRO A 24 15.54 -10.33 -39.91
C PRO A 24 14.45 -9.24 -39.83
N ALA A 25 14.84 -8.01 -40.21
CA ALA A 25 13.97 -6.85 -40.31
C ALA A 25 12.94 -7.01 -41.45
N PRO A 26 11.71 -6.48 -41.31
CA PRO A 26 10.74 -6.48 -42.42
C PRO A 26 11.12 -5.47 -43.51
N THR A 27 11.15 -5.93 -44.76
CA THR A 27 11.30 -5.11 -45.96
C THR A 27 10.07 -4.24 -46.18
N ARG A 28 10.30 -2.92 -46.30
CA ARG A 28 9.32 -1.95 -46.74
C ARG A 28 9.16 -2.02 -48.26
N THR A 29 7.96 -2.39 -48.74
CA THR A 29 7.49 -2.05 -50.09
C THR A 29 6.56 -0.85 -49.97
N GLY A 30 6.97 0.28 -50.53
CA GLY A 30 6.20 1.51 -50.55
C GLY A 30 5.20 1.55 -51.71
N ASP A 31 4.01 2.08 -51.43
CA ASP A 31 3.07 2.58 -52.41
C ASP A 31 2.99 4.12 -52.25
N PRO A 32 3.24 4.94 -53.31
CA PRO A 32 3.24 6.39 -53.20
C PRO A 32 1.94 6.97 -53.75
N SER A 33 0.85 6.93 -52.95
CA SER A 33 -0.32 7.78 -53.26
C SER A 33 -1.29 7.87 -52.07
N ALA A 34 -0.94 8.68 -51.05
CA ALA A 34 -1.93 9.19 -50.10
C ALA A 34 -1.63 10.66 -49.86
N ARG A 35 -2.63 11.47 -50.15
CA ARG A 35 -2.64 12.96 -50.09
C ARG A 35 -2.36 13.45 -48.68
N ALA A 36 -1.55 14.51 -48.60
CA ALA A 36 -1.25 15.27 -47.39
C ALA A 36 -2.46 16.07 -46.93
N ASP A 37 -2.83 15.91 -45.65
CA ASP A 37 -3.63 16.87 -44.88
C ASP A 37 -2.71 17.97 -44.33
N PRO A 38 -3.13 19.25 -44.31
CA PRO A 38 -2.27 20.36 -43.88
C PRO A 38 -2.14 20.39 -42.35
N HIS A 39 -0.90 20.40 -41.89
CA HIS A 39 -0.55 20.72 -40.52
C HIS A 39 -0.94 22.16 -40.16
N PRO A 40 -1.49 22.43 -38.95
CA PRO A 40 -1.67 23.80 -38.48
C PRO A 40 -0.31 24.43 -38.12
N ASP A 41 -0.19 25.69 -38.47
CA ASP A 41 0.94 26.60 -38.32
C ASP A 41 1.31 26.78 -36.83
N PRO A 42 2.60 26.65 -36.41
CA PRO A 42 3.01 26.79 -35.01
C PRO A 42 3.24 28.25 -34.55
N ASP A 43 2.92 29.28 -35.37
CA ASP A 43 3.23 30.68 -35.05
C ASP A 43 2.03 31.60 -34.73
N ALA A 44 0.95 31.10 -34.19
CA ALA A 44 -0.10 31.95 -33.59
C ALA A 44 0.34 32.43 -32.20
N ARG A 45 0.99 33.59 -32.14
CA ARG A 45 1.30 34.30 -30.90
C ARG A 45 -0.01 34.78 -30.25
N ALA A 46 -0.31 34.25 -29.06
CA ALA A 46 -1.34 34.81 -28.18
C ALA A 46 -0.73 35.94 -27.34
N ASP A 47 -1.45 37.07 -27.26
CA ASP A 47 -1.11 38.23 -26.46
C ASP A 47 -1.02 37.93 -24.97
N PRO A 48 -0.01 38.43 -24.25
CA PRO A 48 0.15 38.23 -22.81
C PRO A 48 -0.38 39.43 -22.02
N ASP A 49 -1.68 39.68 -21.94
CA ASP A 49 -2.24 40.63 -20.96
C ASP A 49 -3.75 40.37 -20.71
N SER A 50 -4.00 39.37 -19.83
CA SER A 50 -5.23 39.42 -19.01
C SER A 50 -4.91 38.71 -17.68
N HIS A 51 -4.32 39.44 -16.74
CA HIS A 51 -4.29 39.06 -15.33
C HIS A 51 -5.71 39.15 -14.77
N ALA A 52 -6.42 38.01 -14.74
CA ALA A 52 -7.56 37.84 -13.84
C ALA A 52 -7.03 37.13 -12.60
N ASP A 53 -7.06 37.83 -11.48
CA ASP A 53 -6.80 37.37 -10.13
C ASP A 53 -7.84 36.28 -9.76
N PRO A 54 -7.46 35.02 -9.50
CA PRO A 54 -8.40 34.04 -8.94
C PRO A 54 -8.37 34.17 -7.41
N GLY A 55 -9.18 35.11 -6.92
CA GLY A 55 -9.50 35.18 -5.51
C GLY A 55 -10.13 33.91 -4.98
N ALA A 56 -9.76 33.61 -3.73
CA ALA A 56 -10.40 32.71 -2.76
C ALA A 56 -10.57 31.25 -3.23
N GLY A 57 -9.59 30.41 -2.87
CA GLY A 57 -9.68 28.95 -2.94
C GLY A 57 -10.87 28.42 -2.16
N ALA A 58 -11.95 28.08 -2.86
CA ALA A 58 -12.96 27.17 -2.36
C ALA A 58 -12.29 25.80 -2.22
N GLY A 59 -12.14 25.32 -0.98
CA GLY A 59 -11.65 23.99 -0.70
C GLY A 59 -12.50 22.98 -1.45
N VAL A 60 -11.89 22.26 -2.38
CA VAL A 60 -12.51 21.13 -3.09
C VAL A 60 -12.70 20.06 -2.01
N GLY A 61 -13.89 19.99 -1.44
CA GLY A 61 -14.29 18.89 -0.58
C GLY A 61 -14.28 17.63 -1.43
N PHE A 62 -13.33 16.73 -1.16
CA PHE A 62 -13.37 15.39 -1.73
C PHE A 62 -14.67 14.74 -1.28
N GLY A 63 -15.47 14.28 -2.23
CA GLY A 63 -16.65 13.49 -1.96
C GLY A 63 -16.28 12.24 -1.14
N PRO A 64 -17.25 11.63 -0.45
CA PRO A 64 -16.99 10.43 0.34
C PRO A 64 -16.41 9.35 -0.57
N ASP A 65 -15.36 8.68 -0.06
CA ASP A 65 -14.74 7.49 -0.67
C ASP A 65 -15.86 6.45 -0.98
N PRO A 66 -16.10 6.07 -2.24
CA PRO A 66 -17.18 5.15 -2.59
C PRO A 66 -16.99 3.75 -2.00
N ASP A 67 -15.76 3.40 -1.57
CA ASP A 67 -15.42 2.16 -0.89
C ASP A 67 -15.34 2.32 0.64
N ALA A 68 -15.56 3.52 1.16
CA ALA A 68 -15.74 3.72 2.58
C ALA A 68 -17.03 3.00 2.99
N GLY A 69 -16.91 1.86 3.64
CA GLY A 69 -18.02 1.26 4.36
C GLY A 69 -18.69 2.31 5.26
N PRO A 70 -19.93 2.10 5.73
CA PRO A 70 -20.68 3.09 6.49
C PRO A 70 -19.80 3.68 7.59
N ALA A 71 -19.81 5.02 7.70
CA ALA A 71 -19.06 5.73 8.71
C ALA A 71 -19.36 5.12 10.09
N PRO A 72 -18.35 4.82 10.92
CA PRO A 72 -18.58 4.22 12.21
C PRO A 72 -19.53 5.10 13.01
N VAL A 73 -20.68 4.55 13.39
CA VAL A 73 -21.67 5.22 14.24
C VAL A 73 -21.10 5.22 15.66
N GLY A 74 -20.40 6.29 16.02
CA GLY A 74 -19.81 6.48 17.32
C GLY A 74 -18.29 6.60 17.29
N ARG A 75 -17.77 7.49 18.12
CA ARG A 75 -16.32 7.72 18.28
C ARG A 75 -15.72 6.58 19.11
N PRO A 76 -14.70 5.83 18.61
CA PRO A 76 -14.09 4.76 19.38
C PRO A 76 -13.55 5.27 20.72
N PRO A 77 -13.81 4.59 21.85
CA PRO A 77 -13.22 4.95 23.14
C PRO A 77 -11.70 5.02 23.05
N GLY A 78 -11.10 6.08 23.61
CA GLY A 78 -9.64 6.26 23.62
C GLY A 78 -9.04 6.82 22.33
N LEU A 79 -9.82 7.12 21.28
CA LEU A 79 -9.31 7.69 20.03
C LEU A 79 -8.55 9.01 20.23
N ASP A 80 -9.03 9.88 21.14
CA ASP A 80 -8.35 11.14 21.48
C ASP A 80 -6.93 10.92 21.97
N ARG A 81 -6.75 9.94 22.85
CA ARG A 81 -5.45 9.59 23.40
C ARG A 81 -4.53 9.03 22.32
N LEU A 82 -5.03 8.11 21.48
CA LEU A 82 -4.25 7.56 20.37
C LEU A 82 -3.85 8.65 19.37
N ALA A 83 -4.77 9.55 19.03
CA ALA A 83 -4.50 10.67 18.15
C ALA A 83 -3.44 11.64 18.72
N ALA A 84 -3.53 11.97 20.01
CA ALA A 84 -2.55 12.79 20.68
C ALA A 84 -1.16 12.13 20.72
N GLU A 85 -1.11 10.81 20.93
CA GLU A 85 0.13 10.05 20.91
C GLU A 85 0.74 9.97 19.49
N ALA A 86 -0.08 9.72 18.48
CA ALA A 86 0.36 9.70 17.07
C ALA A 86 0.95 11.05 16.65
N LEU A 87 0.32 12.16 17.04
CA LEU A 87 0.84 13.50 16.74
C LEU A 87 2.18 13.80 17.39
N ARG A 88 2.55 13.16 18.51
CA ARG A 88 3.88 13.36 19.11
C ARG A 88 5.02 12.95 18.19
N LEU A 89 4.77 12.03 17.25
CA LEU A 89 5.76 11.64 16.25
C LEU A 89 6.21 12.81 15.37
N THR A 90 5.33 13.81 15.19
CA THR A 90 5.64 15.00 14.36
C THR A 90 6.42 16.09 15.12
N ALA A 91 6.77 15.88 16.39
CA ALA A 91 7.45 16.90 17.19
C ALA A 91 8.89 17.18 16.72
N ARG A 92 9.53 16.20 16.06
CA ARG A 92 10.95 16.26 15.67
C ARG A 92 11.18 16.28 14.16
N SER A 93 10.10 16.26 13.36
CA SER A 93 10.23 16.29 11.89
C SER A 93 9.05 17.03 11.27
N PRO A 94 9.22 17.61 10.05
CA PRO A 94 8.14 18.26 9.32
C PRO A 94 6.96 17.31 9.07
N ARG A 95 7.24 16.04 8.83
CA ARG A 95 6.25 14.98 8.60
C ARG A 95 6.75 13.66 9.21
N ALA A 96 5.85 12.88 9.78
CA ALA A 96 6.12 11.55 10.32
C ALA A 96 5.14 10.52 9.76
N VAL A 97 5.55 9.25 9.76
CA VAL A 97 4.72 8.11 9.36
C VAL A 97 4.43 7.26 10.61
N LEU A 98 3.15 6.96 10.83
CA LEU A 98 2.68 5.96 11.78
C LEU A 98 2.22 4.72 11.01
N GLY A 99 2.84 3.56 11.26
CA GLY A 99 2.41 2.27 10.74
C GLY A 99 1.40 1.58 11.66
N LEU A 100 0.34 1.02 11.09
CA LEU A 100 -0.59 0.11 11.78
C LEU A 100 -0.44 -1.27 11.15
N ALA A 101 0.34 -2.14 11.79
CA ALA A 101 0.52 -3.54 11.40
C ALA A 101 -0.51 -4.44 12.07
N GLY A 102 -0.67 -5.66 11.58
CA GLY A 102 -1.52 -6.67 12.22
C GLY A 102 -2.18 -7.61 11.22
N PRO A 103 -2.72 -8.75 11.67
CA PRO A 103 -3.25 -9.76 10.78
C PRO A 103 -4.52 -9.30 10.03
N PRO A 104 -4.89 -9.99 8.94
CA PRO A 104 -6.13 -9.74 8.23
C PRO A 104 -7.34 -9.77 9.18
N GLY A 105 -8.30 -8.86 8.97
CA GLY A 105 -9.52 -8.78 9.80
C GLY A 105 -9.35 -8.12 11.17
N ALA A 106 -8.13 -7.63 11.54
CA ALA A 106 -7.87 -7.03 12.84
C ALA A 106 -8.47 -5.62 13.03
N GLY A 107 -8.92 -4.93 11.97
CA GLY A 107 -9.51 -3.58 12.06
C GLY A 107 -8.52 -2.43 11.84
N LYS A 108 -7.36 -2.69 11.25
CA LYS A 108 -6.32 -1.68 10.94
C LYS A 108 -6.85 -0.50 10.14
N SER A 109 -7.51 -0.76 9.01
CA SER A 109 -8.03 0.29 8.11
C SER A 109 -9.11 1.12 8.80
N THR A 110 -9.96 0.49 9.62
CA THR A 110 -10.97 1.19 10.43
C THR A 110 -10.31 2.17 11.41
N LEU A 111 -9.27 1.72 12.13
CA LEU A 111 -8.52 2.57 13.05
C LEU A 111 -7.77 3.70 12.33
N ALA A 112 -7.10 3.37 11.22
CA ALA A 112 -6.36 4.36 10.42
C ALA A 112 -7.27 5.49 9.95
N ARG A 113 -8.41 5.15 9.33
CA ARG A 113 -9.39 6.12 8.87
C ARG A 113 -10.00 6.93 10.02
N ALA A 114 -10.29 6.30 11.16
CA ALA A 114 -10.80 7.00 12.35
C ALA A 114 -9.77 8.00 12.89
N LEU A 115 -8.49 7.64 12.95
CA LEU A 115 -7.41 8.55 13.37
C LEU A 115 -7.28 9.74 12.41
N VAL A 116 -7.26 9.48 11.10
CA VAL A 116 -7.15 10.54 10.09
C VAL A 116 -8.36 11.46 10.12
N ALA A 117 -9.57 10.93 10.17
CA ALA A 117 -10.79 11.73 10.27
C ALA A 117 -10.79 12.61 11.56
N HIS A 118 -10.35 12.04 12.68
CA HIS A 118 -10.25 12.78 13.95
C HIS A 118 -9.20 13.90 13.92
N LEU A 119 -8.06 13.66 13.25
CA LEU A 119 -6.96 14.61 13.16
C LEU A 119 -7.19 15.69 12.07
N GLY A 120 -8.11 15.44 11.14
CA GLY A 120 -8.42 16.34 10.03
C GLY A 120 -7.21 16.68 9.17
N ALA A 121 -7.07 17.93 8.77
CA ALA A 121 -5.99 18.39 7.86
C ALA A 121 -4.55 18.10 8.35
N ARG A 122 -4.38 17.73 9.64
CA ARG A 122 -3.06 17.39 10.21
C ARG A 122 -2.58 16.00 9.82
N ALA A 123 -3.46 15.13 9.33
CA ALA A 123 -3.13 13.74 8.99
C ALA A 123 -3.64 13.35 7.61
N ALA A 124 -2.96 12.38 6.99
CA ALA A 124 -3.34 11.79 5.73
C ALA A 124 -3.27 10.26 5.79
N TYR A 125 -4.08 9.60 4.97
CA TYR A 125 -4.17 8.15 4.87
C TYR A 125 -3.33 7.61 3.72
N LEU A 126 -2.56 6.54 3.97
CA LEU A 126 -1.75 5.85 2.99
C LEU A 126 -1.92 4.34 3.17
N PRO A 127 -2.86 3.68 2.46
CA PRO A 127 -3.06 2.24 2.55
C PRO A 127 -1.97 1.46 1.84
N LEU A 128 -1.51 0.35 2.44
CA LEU A 128 -0.64 -0.61 1.76
C LEU A 128 -1.36 -1.30 0.59
N ASP A 129 -2.67 -1.48 0.69
CA ASP A 129 -3.45 -2.24 -0.30
C ASP A 129 -3.32 -1.68 -1.73
N GLY A 130 -3.03 -0.38 -1.89
CA GLY A 130 -2.74 0.24 -3.18
C GLY A 130 -1.46 -0.27 -3.87
N PHE A 131 -0.63 -1.02 -3.17
CA PHE A 131 0.61 -1.63 -3.69
C PHE A 131 0.48 -3.12 -4.00
N HIS A 132 -0.74 -3.67 -4.06
CA HIS A 132 -0.92 -4.98 -4.67
C HIS A 132 -0.41 -4.98 -6.11
N LEU A 133 0.20 -6.07 -6.52
CA LEU A 133 0.47 -6.30 -7.93
C LEU A 133 -0.86 -6.44 -8.69
N SER A 134 -0.91 -5.93 -9.92
CA SER A 134 -2.08 -6.10 -10.79
C SER A 134 -2.35 -7.58 -11.10
N ASN A 135 -3.59 -7.91 -11.47
CA ASN A 135 -3.94 -9.29 -11.82
C ASN A 135 -3.04 -9.83 -12.94
N ALA A 136 -2.70 -9.02 -13.94
CA ALA A 136 -1.78 -9.41 -15.01
C ALA A 136 -0.37 -9.77 -14.48
N GLN A 137 0.14 -9.02 -13.48
CA GLN A 137 1.43 -9.36 -12.87
C GLN A 137 1.35 -10.60 -11.99
N LEU A 138 0.24 -10.77 -11.25
CA LEU A 138 0.01 -11.98 -10.44
C LEU A 138 -0.07 -13.23 -11.32
N GLU A 139 -0.73 -13.15 -12.48
CA GLU A 139 -0.80 -14.24 -13.45
C GLU A 139 0.60 -14.58 -14.00
N ARG A 140 1.36 -13.57 -14.44
CA ARG A 140 2.75 -13.74 -14.92
C ARG A 140 3.67 -14.42 -13.90
N LEU A 141 3.43 -14.17 -12.60
CA LEU A 141 4.22 -14.71 -11.49
C LEU A 141 3.67 -16.01 -10.91
N GLY A 142 2.50 -16.49 -11.37
CA GLY A 142 1.82 -17.67 -10.80
C GLY A 142 1.26 -17.44 -9.40
N LEU A 143 0.96 -16.19 -9.02
CA LEU A 143 0.52 -15.78 -7.68
C LEU A 143 -0.98 -15.50 -7.58
N THR A 144 -1.77 -15.71 -8.62
CA THR A 144 -3.22 -15.40 -8.65
C THR A 144 -3.98 -16.04 -7.48
N ALA A 145 -3.71 -17.32 -7.17
CA ALA A 145 -4.32 -18.03 -6.06
C ALA A 145 -3.81 -17.57 -4.67
N ARG A 146 -2.77 -16.77 -4.64
CA ARG A 146 -2.13 -16.26 -3.42
C ARG A 146 -2.22 -14.73 -3.30
N LYS A 147 -3.16 -14.11 -4.01
CA LYS A 147 -3.40 -12.67 -3.95
C LYS A 147 -3.67 -12.22 -2.50
N GLY A 148 -2.97 -11.17 -2.06
CA GLY A 148 -2.95 -10.71 -0.66
C GLY A 148 -1.90 -11.37 0.21
N SER A 149 -1.14 -12.39 -0.30
CA SER A 149 0.05 -12.88 0.37
C SER A 149 1.23 -11.91 0.19
N GLU A 150 2.24 -12.05 1.02
CA GLU A 150 3.38 -11.12 1.06
C GLU A 150 4.01 -10.86 -0.33
N PRO A 151 4.35 -11.88 -1.16
CA PRO A 151 4.99 -11.64 -2.46
C PRO A 151 4.04 -11.07 -3.54
N SER A 152 2.76 -10.85 -3.21
CA SER A 152 1.79 -10.22 -4.13
C SER A 152 1.76 -8.70 -4.04
N PHE A 153 2.74 -8.08 -3.37
CA PHE A 153 2.86 -6.63 -3.22
C PHE A 153 4.13 -6.09 -3.88
N ASP A 154 4.04 -4.90 -4.44
CA ASP A 154 5.19 -4.07 -4.81
C ASP A 154 5.74 -3.34 -3.57
N VAL A 155 6.47 -4.09 -2.74
CA VAL A 155 7.04 -3.53 -1.51
C VAL A 155 8.04 -2.41 -1.78
N TRP A 156 8.79 -2.48 -2.90
CA TRP A 156 9.78 -1.45 -3.22
C TRP A 156 9.14 -0.15 -3.69
N GLY A 157 8.07 -0.22 -4.50
CA GLY A 157 7.26 0.94 -4.84
C GLY A 157 6.62 1.58 -3.60
N TYR A 158 6.21 0.76 -2.62
CA TYR A 158 5.72 1.25 -1.34
C TYR A 158 6.82 1.99 -0.54
N VAL A 159 8.02 1.41 -0.44
CA VAL A 159 9.18 2.05 0.21
C VAL A 159 9.51 3.39 -0.44
N ASP A 160 9.51 3.46 -1.77
CA ASP A 160 9.81 4.70 -2.49
C ASP A 160 8.73 5.76 -2.29
N LEU A 161 7.46 5.36 -2.21
CA LEU A 161 6.39 6.31 -1.86
C LEU A 161 6.52 6.81 -0.41
N LEU A 162 6.88 5.95 0.55
CA LEU A 162 7.14 6.39 1.92
C LEU A 162 8.29 7.41 2.00
N ARG A 163 9.38 7.18 1.27
CA ARG A 163 10.49 8.14 1.15
C ARG A 163 10.02 9.46 0.55
N ARG A 164 9.22 9.37 -0.52
CA ARG A 164 8.67 10.55 -1.18
C ARG A 164 7.77 11.36 -0.25
N VAL A 165 6.83 10.75 0.46
CA VAL A 165 5.94 11.49 1.38
C VAL A 165 6.69 12.10 2.56
N LEU A 166 7.78 11.49 3.02
CA LEU A 166 8.62 12.05 4.07
C LEU A 166 9.45 13.24 3.59
N GLY A 167 9.97 13.19 2.36
CA GLY A 167 10.82 14.22 1.78
C GLY A 167 10.05 15.37 1.12
N GLU A 168 8.91 15.09 0.51
CA GLU A 168 8.13 16.09 -0.25
C GLU A 168 7.04 16.69 0.65
N THR A 169 7.34 17.86 1.22
CA THR A 169 6.40 18.58 2.10
C THR A 169 5.91 19.90 1.51
N ALA A 170 6.37 20.26 0.31
CA ALA A 170 5.98 21.50 -0.37
C ALA A 170 4.80 21.31 -1.35
N ARG A 171 4.51 20.08 -1.74
CA ARG A 171 3.46 19.72 -2.70
C ARG A 171 2.66 18.53 -2.23
N ASP A 172 1.47 18.36 -2.78
CA ASP A 172 0.63 17.20 -2.57
C ASP A 172 1.28 15.95 -3.19
N VAL A 173 1.18 14.82 -2.50
CA VAL A 173 1.65 13.53 -2.99
C VAL A 173 0.44 12.61 -3.17
N TYR A 174 0.19 12.18 -4.40
CA TYR A 174 -0.88 11.23 -4.71
C TYR A 174 -0.47 9.81 -4.34
N VAL A 175 -1.44 9.06 -3.81
CA VAL A 175 -1.25 7.72 -3.23
C VAL A 175 -2.24 6.75 -3.87
N PRO A 176 -1.81 5.55 -4.28
CA PRO A 176 -2.72 4.53 -4.80
C PRO A 176 -3.57 3.92 -3.68
N ASP A 177 -4.71 3.31 -4.07
CA ASP A 177 -5.48 2.40 -3.23
C ASP A 177 -5.97 1.22 -4.05
N TYR A 178 -6.43 0.18 -3.36
CA TYR A 178 -7.01 -1.00 -3.98
C TYR A 178 -8.51 -0.81 -4.20
N ASP A 179 -8.95 -0.96 -5.45
CA ASP A 179 -10.37 -0.94 -5.79
C ASP A 179 -10.96 -2.35 -5.65
N ARG A 180 -11.94 -2.50 -4.75
CA ARG A 180 -12.54 -3.81 -4.45
C ARG A 180 -13.55 -4.26 -5.50
N THR A 181 -14.06 -3.34 -6.32
CA THR A 181 -14.96 -3.64 -7.42
C THR A 181 -14.18 -4.10 -8.65
N LEU A 182 -13.10 -3.38 -8.97
CA LEU A 182 -12.20 -3.73 -10.07
C LEU A 182 -11.27 -4.89 -9.70
N HIS A 183 -11.09 -5.17 -8.41
CA HIS A 183 -10.07 -6.08 -7.89
C HIS A 183 -8.64 -5.75 -8.36
N GLU A 184 -8.33 -4.44 -8.46
CA GLU A 184 -7.04 -3.93 -8.94
C GLU A 184 -6.57 -2.74 -8.11
N PRO A 185 -5.24 -2.49 -8.00
CA PRO A 185 -4.73 -1.24 -7.47
C PRO A 185 -5.01 -0.10 -8.47
N VAL A 186 -5.45 1.04 -7.96
CA VAL A 186 -5.74 2.24 -8.74
C VAL A 186 -4.84 3.37 -8.26
N ALA A 187 -4.10 3.97 -9.19
CA ALA A 187 -3.22 5.10 -8.89
C ALA A 187 -4.01 6.34 -8.46
N ALA A 188 -3.39 7.17 -7.61
CA ALA A 188 -3.88 8.50 -7.25
C ALA A 188 -5.30 8.54 -6.63
N ARG A 189 -5.69 7.51 -5.88
CA ARG A 189 -6.97 7.44 -5.15
C ARG A 189 -7.01 8.33 -3.91
N HIS A 190 -5.86 8.51 -3.27
CA HIS A 190 -5.72 9.36 -2.09
C HIS A 190 -4.68 10.47 -2.33
N VAL A 191 -4.67 11.44 -1.43
CA VAL A 191 -3.69 12.50 -1.42
C VAL A 191 -3.11 12.66 -0.01
N VAL A 192 -1.81 12.84 0.07
CA VAL A 192 -1.10 13.36 1.24
C VAL A 192 -0.87 14.84 0.98
N PRO A 193 -1.69 15.74 1.55
CA PRO A 193 -1.54 17.19 1.35
C PRO A 193 -0.20 17.69 1.86
N ALA A 194 0.32 18.76 1.26
CA ALA A 194 1.53 19.42 1.71
C ALA A 194 1.46 19.79 3.20
N ALA A 195 0.29 20.22 3.68
CA ALA A 195 0.05 20.62 5.08
C ALA A 195 -0.02 19.43 6.05
N ALA A 196 -0.24 18.19 5.60
CA ALA A 196 -0.34 17.04 6.48
C ALA A 196 1.00 16.75 7.15
N ARG A 197 0.99 16.65 8.46
CA ARG A 197 2.19 16.39 9.28
C ARG A 197 2.33 14.94 9.70
N LEU A 198 1.22 14.20 9.77
CA LEU A 198 1.19 12.78 10.08
C LEU A 198 0.64 12.00 8.90
N VAL A 199 1.35 10.98 8.46
CA VAL A 199 0.84 10.00 7.50
C VAL A 199 0.55 8.72 8.27
N VAL A 200 -0.71 8.28 8.26
CA VAL A 200 -1.11 7.00 8.84
C VAL A 200 -1.18 5.97 7.73
N THR A 201 -0.26 5.03 7.77
CA THR A 201 -0.23 3.89 6.85
C THR A 201 -0.67 2.62 7.56
N GLU A 202 -1.29 1.69 6.85
CA GLU A 202 -1.69 0.43 7.44
C GLU A 202 -1.54 -0.73 6.44
N GLY A 203 -1.27 -1.91 6.99
CA GLY A 203 -1.12 -3.11 6.19
C GLY A 203 -0.67 -4.30 7.01
N ASN A 204 -0.82 -5.49 6.44
CA ASN A 204 -0.51 -6.72 7.15
C ASN A 204 0.99 -6.82 7.48
N TYR A 205 1.85 -6.54 6.51
CA TYR A 205 3.27 -6.93 6.54
C TYR A 205 4.21 -5.84 7.06
N LEU A 206 3.70 -4.68 7.48
CA LEU A 206 4.51 -3.50 7.82
C LEU A 206 5.58 -3.74 8.88
N ALA A 207 5.37 -4.70 9.79
CA ALA A 207 6.33 -5.05 10.83
C ALA A 207 7.11 -6.34 10.54
N CYS A 208 6.90 -7.01 9.39
CA CYS A 208 7.59 -8.23 9.04
C CYS A 208 9.09 -8.01 8.83
N ASP A 209 9.90 -8.98 9.29
CA ASP A 209 11.37 -8.94 9.14
C ASP A 209 11.80 -9.59 7.82
N LEU A 210 11.33 -9.03 6.70
CA LEU A 210 11.60 -9.48 5.35
C LEU A 210 12.20 -8.32 4.53
N PRO A 211 12.94 -8.62 3.45
CA PRO A 211 13.47 -7.58 2.55
C PRO A 211 12.37 -6.67 2.01
N GLY A 212 12.62 -5.37 1.93
CA GLY A 212 11.65 -4.34 1.57
C GLY A 212 10.74 -3.93 2.72
N TRP A 213 10.17 -4.89 3.47
CA TRP A 213 9.34 -4.59 4.66
C TRP A 213 10.16 -4.02 5.80
N ARG A 214 11.40 -4.49 5.96
CA ARG A 214 12.35 -3.96 6.95
C ARG A 214 12.73 -2.52 6.65
N GLU A 215 12.92 -2.21 5.38
CA GLU A 215 13.20 -0.86 4.89
C GLU A 215 11.98 0.05 5.08
N ALA A 216 10.77 -0.42 4.76
CA ALA A 216 9.53 0.30 5.01
C ALA A 216 9.34 0.59 6.50
N TYR A 217 9.54 -0.42 7.35
CA TYR A 217 9.46 -0.27 8.81
C TYR A 217 10.43 0.80 9.34
N GLY A 218 11.66 0.84 8.81
CA GLY A 218 12.68 1.84 9.18
C GLY A 218 12.32 3.29 8.84
N LEU A 219 11.36 3.51 7.93
CA LEU A 219 10.86 4.84 7.57
C LEU A 219 9.71 5.31 8.48
N MET A 220 9.16 4.43 9.32
CA MET A 220 8.07 4.76 10.24
C MET A 220 8.63 5.33 11.54
N GLY A 221 8.05 6.41 12.04
CA GLY A 221 8.37 6.95 13.37
C GLY A 221 8.00 5.98 14.48
N GLU A 222 6.87 5.31 14.33
CA GLU A 222 6.44 4.15 15.12
C GLU A 222 5.59 3.21 14.25
N CYS A 223 5.57 1.93 14.66
CA CYS A 223 4.62 0.94 14.17
C CYS A 223 3.83 0.38 15.37
N TRP A 224 2.49 0.42 15.27
CA TRP A 224 1.59 -0.14 16.26
C TRP A 224 0.96 -1.41 15.73
N TYR A 225 0.84 -2.41 16.57
CA TYR A 225 0.20 -3.68 16.18
C TYR A 225 -1.27 -3.65 16.57
N VAL A 226 -2.14 -3.92 15.59
CA VAL A 226 -3.59 -4.01 15.78
C VAL A 226 -3.97 -5.47 15.74
N GLU A 227 -4.58 -5.96 16.82
CA GLU A 227 -5.03 -7.35 16.91
C GLU A 227 -6.52 -7.44 17.24
N ALA A 228 -7.12 -8.58 16.90
CA ALA A 228 -8.45 -8.99 17.33
C ALA A 228 -8.45 -10.50 17.57
N PRO A 229 -9.35 -11.03 18.43
CA PRO A 229 -9.51 -12.47 18.61
C PRO A 229 -9.68 -13.19 17.28
N ALA A 230 -9.07 -14.38 17.13
CA ALA A 230 -9.06 -15.12 15.85
C ALA A 230 -10.48 -15.39 15.32
N GLY A 231 -11.44 -15.70 16.20
CA GLY A 231 -12.84 -15.90 15.80
C GLY A 231 -13.46 -14.64 15.21
N VAL A 232 -13.21 -13.47 15.81
CA VAL A 232 -13.70 -12.17 15.30
C VAL A 232 -13.09 -11.87 13.94
N ARG A 233 -11.79 -12.08 13.77
CA ARG A 233 -11.11 -11.90 12.49
C ARG A 233 -11.70 -12.81 11.40
N ARG A 234 -11.90 -14.09 11.73
CA ARG A 234 -12.47 -15.07 10.80
C ARG A 234 -13.87 -14.64 10.33
N THR A 235 -14.76 -14.23 11.24
CA THR A 235 -16.09 -13.74 10.88
C THR A 235 -16.03 -12.58 9.93
N ARG A 236 -15.26 -11.52 10.25
CA ARG A 236 -15.08 -10.33 9.40
C ARG A 236 -14.51 -10.67 8.02
N LEU A 237 -13.59 -11.62 7.95
CA LEU A 237 -12.97 -12.05 6.69
C LEU A 237 -13.95 -12.82 5.82
N VAL A 238 -14.74 -13.74 6.39
CA VAL A 238 -15.79 -14.45 5.65
C VAL A 238 -16.83 -13.46 5.12
N GLU A 239 -17.35 -12.56 5.96
CA GLU A 239 -18.30 -11.52 5.56
C GLU A 239 -17.76 -10.67 4.41
N ARG A 240 -16.47 -10.29 4.46
CA ARG A 240 -15.81 -9.54 3.37
C ARG A 240 -15.76 -10.34 2.06
N GLN A 241 -15.50 -11.64 2.12
CA GLN A 241 -15.46 -12.48 0.92
C GLN A 241 -16.86 -12.69 0.32
N LEU A 242 -17.89 -12.82 1.18
CA LEU A 242 -19.29 -12.89 0.76
C LEU A 242 -19.73 -11.59 0.08
N ALA A 243 -19.40 -10.44 0.67
CA ALA A 243 -19.66 -9.10 0.09
C ALA A 243 -18.95 -8.92 -1.26
N GLY A 244 -17.79 -9.56 -1.46
CA GLY A 244 -17.04 -9.60 -2.72
C GLY A 244 -17.58 -10.60 -3.74
N GLY A 245 -18.76 -11.24 -3.48
CA GLY A 245 -19.45 -12.11 -4.43
C GLY A 245 -19.04 -13.59 -4.38
N ARG A 246 -18.22 -14.03 -3.41
CA ARG A 246 -17.94 -15.47 -3.22
C ARG A 246 -19.12 -16.15 -2.55
N ASP A 247 -19.37 -17.44 -2.88
CA ASP A 247 -20.25 -18.28 -2.08
C ASP A 247 -19.62 -18.60 -0.71
N GLU A 248 -20.42 -19.10 0.23
CA GLU A 248 -19.99 -19.34 1.60
C GLU A 248 -18.85 -20.37 1.70
N GLY A 249 -18.92 -21.45 0.92
CA GLY A 249 -17.87 -22.48 0.90
C GLY A 249 -16.55 -21.93 0.40
N ALA A 250 -16.55 -21.21 -0.72
CA ALA A 250 -15.39 -20.57 -1.29
C ALA A 250 -14.83 -19.46 -0.36
N ALA A 251 -15.70 -18.69 0.31
CA ALA A 251 -15.31 -17.68 1.27
C ALA A 251 -14.55 -18.27 2.46
N ARG A 252 -15.11 -19.36 3.06
CA ARG A 252 -14.46 -20.07 4.18
C ARG A 252 -13.13 -20.70 3.77
N ALA A 253 -13.11 -21.38 2.62
CA ALA A 253 -11.89 -21.99 2.09
C ALA A 253 -10.81 -20.95 1.86
N TRP A 254 -11.14 -19.78 1.28
CA TRP A 254 -10.18 -18.68 1.08
C TRP A 254 -9.59 -18.17 2.40
N VAL A 255 -10.45 -17.97 3.41
CA VAL A 255 -9.97 -17.52 4.73
C VAL A 255 -9.02 -18.54 5.36
N GLU A 256 -9.28 -19.84 5.21
CA GLU A 256 -8.44 -20.90 5.77
C GLU A 256 -7.13 -21.06 5.00
N THR A 257 -7.17 -21.04 3.68
CA THR A 257 -6.01 -21.38 2.83
C THR A 257 -5.13 -20.17 2.47
N ASN A 258 -5.67 -18.96 2.55
CA ASN A 258 -4.93 -17.72 2.22
C ASN A 258 -4.80 -16.77 3.41
N ASP A 259 -5.91 -16.31 4.00
CA ASP A 259 -5.83 -15.32 5.09
C ASP A 259 -5.22 -15.91 6.37
N GLY A 260 -5.44 -17.18 6.67
CA GLY A 260 -4.88 -17.89 7.83
C GLY A 260 -3.34 -17.92 7.82
N PRO A 261 -2.69 -18.50 6.78
CA PRO A 261 -1.23 -18.48 6.65
C PRO A 261 -0.62 -17.07 6.66
N ASN A 262 -1.27 -16.09 6.01
CA ASN A 262 -0.84 -14.70 6.05
C ASN A 262 -0.92 -14.13 7.47
N GLY A 263 -1.96 -14.48 8.22
CA GLY A 263 -2.12 -14.09 9.62
C GLY A 263 -0.98 -14.60 10.51
N LEU A 264 -0.57 -15.87 10.36
CA LEU A 264 0.53 -16.45 11.12
C LEU A 264 1.87 -15.75 10.85
N LEU A 265 2.16 -15.44 9.57
CA LEU A 265 3.36 -14.68 9.21
C LEU A 265 3.39 -13.31 9.91
N VAL A 266 2.25 -12.64 9.93
CA VAL A 266 2.12 -11.30 10.53
C VAL A 266 2.19 -11.37 12.06
N GLU A 267 1.61 -12.39 12.69
CA GLU A 267 1.65 -12.59 14.15
C GLU A 267 3.09 -12.72 14.67
N ALA A 268 3.99 -13.32 13.91
CA ALA A 268 5.42 -13.41 14.25
C ALA A 268 6.10 -12.02 14.34
N SER A 269 5.54 -10.98 13.72
CA SER A 269 6.10 -9.63 13.74
C SER A 269 5.61 -8.75 14.90
N ARG A 270 4.68 -9.26 15.74
CA ARG A 270 3.98 -8.52 16.80
C ARG A 270 4.93 -7.82 17.78
N GLU A 271 5.98 -8.51 18.21
CA GLU A 271 6.93 -7.99 19.22
C GLU A 271 7.83 -6.86 18.68
N ARG A 272 7.91 -6.68 17.38
CA ARG A 272 8.62 -5.55 16.76
C ARG A 272 7.86 -4.24 16.89
N CYS A 273 6.56 -4.29 17.17
CA CYS A 273 5.72 -3.11 17.26
C CYS A 273 5.81 -2.48 18.66
N ARG A 274 5.88 -1.14 18.69
CA ARG A 274 6.01 -0.39 19.93
C ARG A 274 4.78 -0.50 20.82
N ARG A 275 3.61 -0.76 20.26
CA ARG A 275 2.35 -0.81 20.97
C ARG A 275 1.45 -1.89 20.38
N ILE A 276 0.63 -2.48 21.23
CA ILE A 276 -0.39 -3.44 20.84
C ILE A 276 -1.76 -2.84 21.17
N LEU A 277 -2.63 -2.83 20.18
CA LEU A 277 -4.00 -2.34 20.26
C LEU A 277 -4.95 -3.49 19.97
N THR A 278 -5.80 -3.85 20.93
CA THR A 278 -6.78 -4.92 20.76
C THR A 278 -8.13 -4.33 20.37
N THR A 279 -8.71 -4.79 19.27
CA THR A 279 -10.06 -4.44 18.85
C THR A 279 -11.04 -5.49 19.38
N ILE A 280 -12.00 -5.06 20.21
CA ILE A 280 -13.04 -5.92 20.79
C ILE A 280 -14.38 -5.48 20.22
N GLY A 281 -15.04 -6.39 19.46
CA GLY A 281 -16.30 -6.07 18.78
C GLY A 281 -16.10 -5.17 17.54
N MET A 282 -17.19 -4.70 16.92
CA MET A 282 -17.11 -3.84 15.73
C MET A 282 -16.71 -2.39 16.06
N ASP A 283 -16.84 -1.94 17.31
CA ASP A 283 -16.77 -0.51 17.68
C ASP A 283 -15.88 -0.17 18.89
N MET A 284 -15.10 -1.10 19.44
CA MET A 284 -14.33 -0.83 20.65
C MET A 284 -12.85 -1.21 20.53
N PHE A 285 -11.98 -0.24 20.82
CA PHE A 285 -10.54 -0.46 21.00
C PHE A 285 -10.22 -0.46 22.50
N ASN A 286 -9.78 -1.62 23.03
CA ASN A 286 -9.09 -1.70 24.31
C ASN A 286 -7.59 -1.86 24.03
N TYR A 287 -6.76 -1.12 24.77
CA TYR A 287 -5.33 -1.31 24.71
C TYR A 287 -4.77 -1.65 26.08
N ARG A 288 -3.85 -2.60 26.08
CA ARG A 288 -3.00 -2.90 27.23
C ARG A 288 -1.74 -2.05 27.12
N GLN A 289 -1.33 -1.52 28.26
CA GLN A 289 -0.02 -0.87 28.43
C GLN A 289 1.07 -1.91 28.43
#